data_c6ec6a5983521c6870ce1f2b16bcdd8a
#
_entry.id   c6ec6a5983521c6870ce1f2b16bcdd8a
#
_cell.length_a   1.000
_cell.length_b   1.000
_cell.length_c   1.000
_cell.angle_alpha   90.00
_cell.angle_beta   90.00
_cell.angle_gamma   90.00
#
_symmetry.space_group_name_H-M   'P 1'
#
loop_
_entity.id
_entity.type
_entity.pdbx_description
1 polymer ?
#
loop_
_entity_poly.entity_id
_entity_poly.type
_entity_poly.pdbx_seq_one_letter_code
_entity_poly.pdbx_strand_id
1 'polypeptide(L)'
;MKKIFVVLFAFLTIGAASFANEKHSIDPGILSAFQKEFSFAKDVKWEMKGAFAQVNFSLNDHGFVAWYNVNAELVSTARNLLYMQLPLSVIRSLEKNYSDASFSGIIEVTRNNETFYQLQAEKKNKKFLLTRW
;
A
#
# COMPACT_ATOMS: atom_id res chain seq x y z
N MET A 1 -10.51 -6.50 47.45
CA MET A 1 -9.18 -6.28 46.83
C MET A 1 -8.83 -7.31 45.78
N LYS A 2 -8.99 -8.61 46.07
CA LYS A 2 -8.65 -9.65 45.06
C LYS A 2 -9.50 -9.58 43.79
N LYS A 3 -10.80 -9.20 43.92
CA LYS A 3 -11.71 -9.08 42.78
C LYS A 3 -11.33 -7.93 41.85
N ILE A 4 -10.81 -6.85 42.41
CA ILE A 4 -10.38 -5.67 41.63
C ILE A 4 -9.12 -5.99 40.84
N PHE A 5 -8.23 -6.77 41.43
CA PHE A 5 -7.00 -7.21 40.74
C PHE A 5 -7.29 -8.10 39.53
N VAL A 6 -8.26 -9.00 39.68
CA VAL A 6 -8.63 -9.90 38.58
C VAL A 6 -9.26 -9.13 37.43
N VAL A 7 -10.07 -8.12 37.72
CA VAL A 7 -10.69 -7.28 36.68
C VAL A 7 -9.62 -6.46 35.93
N LEU A 8 -8.65 -5.91 36.66
CA LEU A 8 -7.59 -5.14 36.07
C LEU A 8 -6.70 -5.99 35.17
N PHE A 9 -6.41 -7.21 35.60
CA PHE A 9 -5.63 -8.18 34.82
C PHE A 9 -6.35 -8.62 33.57
N ALA A 10 -7.68 -8.83 33.66
CA ALA A 10 -8.48 -9.19 32.49
C ALA A 10 -8.52 -8.08 31.47
N PHE A 11 -8.52 -6.82 31.93
CA PHE A 11 -8.51 -5.68 31.04
C PHE A 11 -7.19 -5.56 30.25
N LEU A 12 -6.08 -5.82 30.92
CA LEU A 12 -4.77 -5.82 30.29
C LEU A 12 -4.62 -6.95 29.26
N THR A 13 -5.20 -8.11 29.55
CA THR A 13 -5.18 -9.23 28.60
C THR A 13 -5.99 -8.95 27.34
N ILE A 14 -7.11 -8.25 27.48
CA ILE A 14 -7.92 -7.90 26.30
C ILE A 14 -7.16 -6.93 25.39
N GLY A 15 -6.46 -5.96 25.96
CA GLY A 15 -5.64 -5.04 25.18
C GLY A 15 -4.50 -5.74 24.46
N ALA A 16 -3.81 -6.64 25.14
CA ALA A 16 -2.72 -7.42 24.55
C ALA A 16 -3.24 -8.36 23.45
N ALA A 17 -4.40 -8.97 23.65
CA ALA A 17 -5.00 -9.84 22.65
C ALA A 17 -5.39 -9.09 21.39
N SER A 18 -5.80 -7.83 21.50
CA SER A 18 -6.13 -6.99 20.36
C SER A 18 -4.92 -6.74 19.46
N PHE A 19 -3.78 -6.41 20.03
CA PHE A 19 -2.53 -6.25 19.28
C PHE A 19 -2.02 -7.55 18.69
N ALA A 20 -2.13 -8.63 19.44
CA ALA A 20 -1.74 -9.95 18.95
C ALA A 20 -2.59 -10.38 17.76
N ASN A 21 -3.89 -10.08 17.76
CA ASN A 21 -4.78 -10.41 16.66
C ASN A 21 -4.43 -9.67 15.36
N GLU A 22 -3.99 -8.44 15.43
CA GLU A 22 -3.53 -7.70 14.26
C GLU A 22 -2.32 -8.38 13.62
N LYS A 23 -1.34 -8.79 14.42
CA LYS A 23 -0.16 -9.51 13.92
C LYS A 23 -0.50 -10.90 13.39
N HIS A 24 -1.46 -11.59 14.03
CA HIS A 24 -1.84 -12.94 13.65
C HIS A 24 -2.82 -12.98 12.47
N SER A 25 -3.33 -11.84 12.02
CA SER A 25 -4.23 -11.80 10.87
C SER A 25 -3.52 -12.07 9.54
N ILE A 26 -2.19 -11.93 9.50
CA ILE A 26 -1.42 -12.16 8.29
C ILE A 26 -0.86 -13.60 8.31
N ASP A 27 -1.19 -14.35 7.27
CA ASP A 27 -0.74 -15.74 7.10
C ASP A 27 0.78 -15.83 7.08
N PRO A 28 1.40 -16.78 7.82
CA PRO A 28 2.84 -16.97 7.79
C PRO A 28 3.42 -17.21 6.40
N GLY A 29 2.67 -17.85 5.52
CA GLY A 29 3.07 -18.06 4.13
C GLY A 29 3.23 -16.74 3.37
N ILE A 30 2.33 -15.81 3.61
CA ILE A 30 2.39 -14.46 3.01
C ILE A 30 3.60 -13.70 3.54
N LEU A 31 3.83 -13.75 4.86
CA LEU A 31 5.00 -13.11 5.46
C LEU A 31 6.30 -13.66 4.88
N SER A 32 6.37 -14.97 4.70
CA SER A 32 7.54 -15.64 4.13
C SER A 32 7.77 -15.24 2.67
N ALA A 33 6.70 -15.19 1.86
CA ALA A 33 6.78 -14.77 0.47
C ALA A 33 7.30 -13.34 0.35
N PHE A 34 6.77 -12.43 1.18
CA PHE A 34 7.21 -11.04 1.22
C PHE A 34 8.69 -10.93 1.59
N GLN A 35 9.12 -11.66 2.61
CA GLN A 35 10.50 -11.64 3.08
C GLN A 35 11.49 -12.08 1.99
N LYS A 36 11.10 -13.05 1.18
CA LYS A 36 11.93 -13.52 0.07
C LYS A 36 12.02 -12.52 -1.07
N GLU A 37 10.89 -11.90 -1.41
CA GLU A 37 10.85 -10.95 -2.53
C GLU A 37 11.44 -9.60 -2.18
N PHE A 38 11.24 -9.13 -0.95
CA PHE A 38 11.63 -7.80 -0.51
C PHE A 38 12.48 -7.87 0.76
N SER A 39 13.59 -8.60 0.70
CA SER A 39 14.45 -8.87 1.86
C SER A 39 15.05 -7.62 2.50
N PHE A 40 15.17 -6.52 1.76
CA PHE A 40 15.72 -5.26 2.26
C PHE A 40 14.65 -4.23 2.62
N ALA A 41 13.39 -4.66 2.69
CA ALA A 41 12.29 -3.76 3.03
C ALA A 41 12.42 -3.23 4.46
N LYS A 42 12.11 -1.94 4.63
CA LYS A 42 12.08 -1.24 5.92
C LYS A 42 10.70 -0.65 6.15
N ASP A 43 10.42 -0.30 7.40
CA ASP A 43 9.16 0.35 7.79
C ASP A 43 7.94 -0.44 7.33
N VAL A 44 7.98 -1.74 7.53
CA VAL A 44 6.97 -2.67 7.04
C VAL A 44 5.71 -2.59 7.89
N LYS A 45 4.57 -2.35 7.26
CA LYS A 45 3.25 -2.30 7.91
C LYS A 45 2.26 -3.14 7.13
N TRP A 46 1.59 -4.04 7.82
CA TRP A 46 0.60 -4.94 7.23
C TRP A 46 -0.82 -4.51 7.58
N GLU A 47 -1.72 -4.71 6.64
CA GLU A 47 -3.14 -4.45 6.82
C GLU A 47 -3.94 -5.41 5.95
N MET A 48 -5.03 -5.94 6.50
CA MET A 48 -5.95 -6.76 5.70
C MET A 48 -6.95 -5.86 4.97
N LYS A 49 -7.08 -6.06 3.67
CA LYS A 49 -8.04 -5.37 2.82
C LYS A 49 -8.91 -6.43 2.14
N GLY A 50 -10.01 -6.78 2.79
CA GLY A 50 -10.85 -7.87 2.33
C GLY A 50 -10.08 -9.19 2.33
N ALA A 51 -10.01 -9.86 1.19
CA ALA A 51 -9.29 -11.12 1.03
C ALA A 51 -7.79 -10.94 0.77
N PHE A 52 -7.31 -9.70 0.69
CA PHE A 52 -5.92 -9.40 0.36
C PHE A 52 -5.16 -8.89 1.58
N ALA A 53 -3.90 -9.28 1.68
CA ALA A 53 -2.98 -8.70 2.64
C ALA A 53 -2.21 -7.58 1.94
N GLN A 54 -2.33 -6.37 2.45
CA GLN A 54 -1.61 -5.21 1.96
C GLN A 54 -0.41 -4.95 2.84
N VAL A 55 0.74 -4.73 2.23
CA VAL A 55 1.95 -4.36 2.95
C VAL A 55 2.50 -3.05 2.39
N ASN A 56 2.71 -2.09 3.29
CA ASN A 56 3.40 -0.84 2.99
C ASN A 56 4.83 -0.96 3.51
N PHE A 57 5.79 -0.57 2.70
CA PHE A 57 7.20 -0.69 3.07
C PHE A 57 8.04 0.31 2.28
N SER A 58 9.31 0.41 2.65
CA SER A 58 10.28 1.27 1.97
C SER A 58 11.44 0.45 1.45
N LEU A 59 11.90 0.81 0.25
CA LEU A 59 13.15 0.32 -0.33
C LEU A 59 13.94 1.53 -0.79
N ASN A 60 15.18 1.67 -0.30
CA ASN A 60 16.04 2.79 -0.66
C ASN A 60 15.34 4.15 -0.48
N ASP A 61 14.62 4.30 0.63
CA ASP A 61 13.87 5.51 0.99
C ASP A 61 12.67 5.84 0.09
N HIS A 62 12.28 4.90 -0.78
CA HIS A 62 11.07 5.03 -1.60
C HIS A 62 9.96 4.14 -1.06
N GLY A 63 8.75 4.68 -1.02
CA GLY A 63 7.58 3.97 -0.54
C GLY A 63 6.97 3.05 -1.58
N PHE A 64 6.65 1.83 -1.16
CA PHE A 64 6.02 0.80 -1.98
C PHE A 64 4.84 0.19 -1.25
N VAL A 65 3.90 -0.32 -2.02
CA VAL A 65 2.78 -1.12 -1.50
C VAL A 65 2.72 -2.41 -2.31
N ALA A 66 2.48 -3.51 -1.64
CA ALA A 66 2.27 -4.80 -2.30
C ALA A 66 1.00 -5.45 -1.75
N TRP A 67 0.32 -6.23 -2.60
CA TRP A 67 -0.88 -6.97 -2.23
C TRP A 67 -0.68 -8.44 -2.51
N TYR A 68 -0.99 -9.26 -1.51
CA TYR A 68 -0.91 -10.72 -1.57
C TYR A 68 -2.30 -11.32 -1.42
N ASN A 69 -2.56 -12.38 -2.17
CA ASN A 69 -3.81 -13.14 -2.01
C ASN A 69 -3.65 -14.22 -0.92
N VAL A 70 -4.72 -14.97 -0.68
CA VAL A 70 -4.75 -16.03 0.35
C VAL A 70 -3.77 -17.17 0.07
N ASN A 71 -3.32 -17.30 -1.17
CA ASN A 71 -2.34 -18.32 -1.58
C ASN A 71 -0.90 -17.83 -1.50
N ALA A 72 -0.66 -16.69 -0.84
CA ALA A 72 0.66 -16.08 -0.72
C ALA A 72 1.28 -15.68 -2.07
N GLU A 73 0.44 -15.36 -3.04
CA GLU A 73 0.87 -14.88 -4.35
C GLU A 73 0.82 -13.36 -4.39
N LEU A 74 1.88 -12.75 -4.92
CA LEU A 74 1.93 -11.31 -5.14
C LEU A 74 1.03 -10.96 -6.33
N VAL A 75 -0.05 -10.22 -6.07
CA VAL A 75 -1.02 -9.89 -7.11
C VAL A 75 -0.85 -8.49 -7.68
N SER A 76 -0.29 -7.57 -6.91
CA SER A 76 -0.11 -6.20 -7.37
C SER A 76 0.95 -5.49 -6.54
N THR A 77 1.64 -4.55 -7.17
CA THR A 77 2.54 -3.63 -6.48
C THR A 77 2.23 -2.20 -6.93
N ALA A 78 2.52 -1.24 -6.06
CA ALA A 78 2.41 0.17 -6.41
C ALA A 78 3.56 0.94 -5.78
N ARG A 79 3.96 2.04 -6.40
CA ARG A 79 4.95 2.95 -5.84
C ARG A 79 4.59 4.39 -6.18
N ASN A 80 4.99 5.30 -5.31
CA ASN A 80 4.84 6.72 -5.57
C ASN A 80 5.89 7.19 -6.56
N LEU A 81 5.49 8.05 -7.47
CA LEU A 81 6.39 8.64 -8.46
C LEU A 81 6.31 10.17 -8.40
N LEU A 82 7.40 10.80 -8.77
CA LEU A 82 7.40 12.20 -9.14
C LEU A 82 6.96 12.32 -10.61
N TYR A 83 6.40 13.47 -10.97
CA TYR A 83 5.93 13.70 -12.35
C TYR A 83 7.01 13.40 -13.39
N MET A 84 8.24 13.81 -13.12
CA MET A 84 9.37 13.61 -14.02
C MET A 84 9.78 12.15 -14.20
N GLN A 85 9.29 11.27 -13.32
CA GLN A 85 9.59 9.83 -13.39
C GLN A 85 8.58 9.07 -14.25
N LEU A 86 7.50 9.72 -14.69
CA LEU A 86 6.54 9.12 -15.61
C LEU A 86 7.19 8.86 -16.97
N PRO A 87 6.73 7.82 -17.68
CA PRO A 87 7.17 7.63 -19.07
C PRO A 87 6.86 8.84 -19.93
N LEU A 88 7.73 9.13 -20.87
CA LEU A 88 7.58 10.31 -21.74
C LEU A 88 6.26 10.31 -22.49
N SER A 89 5.78 9.14 -22.91
CA SER A 89 4.49 9.01 -23.60
C SER A 89 3.33 9.45 -22.71
N VAL A 90 3.39 9.14 -21.42
CA VAL A 90 2.38 9.57 -20.44
C VAL A 90 2.45 11.07 -20.23
N ILE A 91 3.64 11.62 -20.05
CA ILE A 91 3.83 13.07 -19.90
C ILE A 91 3.26 13.83 -21.10
N ARG A 92 3.59 13.37 -22.29
CA ARG A 92 3.06 13.99 -23.53
C ARG A 92 1.54 13.96 -23.59
N SER A 93 0.94 12.84 -23.21
CA SER A 93 -0.52 12.71 -23.18
C SER A 93 -1.14 13.70 -22.18
N LEU A 94 -0.54 13.83 -21.01
CA LEU A 94 -1.02 14.74 -19.98
C LEU A 94 -0.89 16.20 -20.41
N GLU A 95 0.23 16.57 -20.99
CA GLU A 95 0.46 17.93 -21.49
C GLU A 95 -0.49 18.30 -22.63
N LYS A 96 -0.78 17.35 -23.52
CA LYS A 96 -1.68 17.58 -24.64
C LYS A 96 -3.12 17.75 -24.20
N ASN A 97 -3.59 16.90 -23.29
CA ASN A 97 -5.01 16.84 -22.92
C ASN A 97 -5.37 17.64 -21.66
N TYR A 98 -4.38 17.92 -20.81
CA TYR A 98 -4.61 18.55 -19.51
C TYR A 98 -3.55 19.61 -19.21
N SER A 99 -3.25 20.46 -20.21
CA SER A 99 -2.18 21.45 -20.09
C SER A 99 -2.37 22.46 -18.95
N ASP A 100 -3.62 22.70 -18.55
CA ASP A 100 -3.96 23.68 -17.49
C ASP A 100 -4.09 23.02 -16.12
N ALA A 101 -3.85 21.72 -16.02
CA ALA A 101 -4.02 20.98 -14.77
C ALA A 101 -2.72 20.87 -13.99
N SER A 102 -2.83 20.77 -12.67
CA SER A 102 -1.75 20.33 -11.83
C SER A 102 -1.97 18.88 -11.44
N PHE A 103 -0.88 18.14 -11.22
CA PHE A 103 -0.94 16.70 -10.95
C PHE A 103 -0.28 16.38 -9.60
N SER A 104 -0.91 15.47 -8.87
CA SER A 104 -0.41 15.02 -7.57
C SER A 104 -0.80 13.57 -7.33
N GLY A 105 -0.27 12.99 -6.26
CA GLY A 105 -0.62 11.61 -5.88
C GLY A 105 -0.34 10.62 -7.00
N ILE A 106 0.81 10.74 -7.65
CA ILE A 106 1.15 9.90 -8.80
C ILE A 106 1.66 8.56 -8.29
N ILE A 107 1.01 7.48 -8.74
CA ILE A 107 1.43 6.12 -8.41
C ILE A 107 1.57 5.29 -9.69
N GLU A 108 2.56 4.42 -9.68
CA GLU A 108 2.73 3.39 -10.69
C GLU A 108 2.19 2.08 -10.12
N VAL A 109 1.26 1.45 -10.81
CA VAL A 109 0.67 0.19 -10.37
C VAL A 109 1.03 -0.90 -11.38
N THR A 110 1.54 -2.01 -10.87
CA THR A 110 1.80 -3.20 -11.69
C THR A 110 0.89 -4.33 -11.22
N ARG A 111 0.10 -4.86 -12.15
CA ARG A 111 -0.84 -5.95 -11.92
C ARG A 111 -0.92 -6.83 -13.16
N ASN A 112 -0.82 -8.15 -12.97
CA ASN A 112 -0.90 -9.12 -14.07
C ASN A 112 0.09 -8.81 -15.20
N ASN A 113 1.31 -8.42 -14.85
CA ASN A 113 2.36 -8.02 -15.80
C ASN A 113 2.04 -6.78 -16.63
N GLU A 114 1.00 -6.05 -16.26
CA GLU A 114 0.67 -4.77 -16.88
C GLU A 114 0.98 -3.65 -15.90
N THR A 115 1.50 -2.55 -16.43
CA THR A 115 1.80 -1.36 -15.64
C THR A 115 0.94 -0.22 -16.11
N PHE A 116 0.32 0.46 -15.16
CA PHE A 116 -0.45 1.67 -15.43
C PHE A 116 -0.16 2.71 -14.35
N TYR A 117 -0.57 3.93 -14.62
CA TYR A 117 -0.31 5.08 -13.75
C TYR A 117 -1.62 5.70 -13.34
N GLN A 118 -1.77 5.95 -12.05
CA GLN A 118 -2.89 6.69 -11.51
C GLN A 118 -2.37 7.99 -10.92
N LEU A 119 -3.07 9.08 -11.18
CA LEU A 119 -2.70 10.38 -10.66
C LEU A 119 -3.94 11.23 -10.46
N GLN A 120 -3.82 12.16 -9.52
CA GLN A 120 -4.87 13.12 -9.25
C GLN A 120 -4.59 14.39 -10.01
N ALA A 121 -5.54 14.82 -10.83
CA ALA A 121 -5.47 16.07 -11.57
C ALA A 121 -6.39 17.09 -10.93
N GLU A 122 -5.95 18.34 -10.91
CA GLU A 122 -6.75 19.44 -10.41
C GLU A 122 -6.77 20.58 -11.45
N LYS A 123 -7.98 20.97 -11.81
CA LYS A 123 -8.20 22.06 -12.76
C LYS A 123 -9.39 22.89 -12.29
N LYS A 124 -9.19 24.21 -12.11
CA LYS A 124 -10.23 25.15 -11.68
C LYS A 124 -10.98 24.67 -10.42
N ASN A 125 -10.21 24.26 -9.40
CA ASN A 125 -10.72 23.76 -8.11
C ASN A 125 -11.50 22.43 -8.21
N LYS A 126 -11.45 21.75 -9.35
CA LYS A 126 -12.02 20.41 -9.51
C LYS A 126 -10.91 19.38 -9.52
N LYS A 127 -11.08 18.33 -8.69
CA LYS A 127 -10.14 17.21 -8.60
C LYS A 127 -10.75 15.99 -9.28
N PHE A 128 -9.94 15.28 -10.04
CA PHE A 128 -10.39 14.04 -10.68
C PHE A 128 -9.22 13.07 -10.82
N LEU A 129 -9.55 11.80 -10.87
CA LEU A 129 -8.57 10.73 -10.98
C LEU A 129 -8.36 10.36 -12.44
N LEU A 130 -7.10 10.26 -12.85
CA LEU A 130 -6.72 9.81 -14.19
C LEU A 130 -6.00 8.48 -14.09
N THR A 131 -6.24 7.61 -15.07
CA THR A 131 -5.51 6.37 -15.26
C THR A 131 -4.88 6.39 -16.65
N ARG A 132 -3.58 6.05 -16.72
CA ARG A 132 -2.82 6.03 -17.97
C ARG A 132 -2.00 4.74 -18.05
N TRP A 133 -1.98 4.18 -19.23
CA TRP A 133 -1.27 2.93 -19.52
C TRP A 133 0.07 3.17 -20.21
#